data_6e7fe2f2d7c44671ab25a2ebe023eeba
#
_entry.id   6e7fe2f2d7c44671ab25a2ebe023eeba
#
_cell.length_a   1.000
_cell.length_b   1.000
_cell.length_c   1.000
_cell.angle_alpha   90.00
_cell.angle_beta   90.00
_cell.angle_gamma   90.00
#
_symmetry.space_group_name_H-M   'P 1'
#
loop_
_entity.id
_entity.type
_entity.pdbx_description
1 polymer ?
#
loop_
_entity_poly.entity_id
_entity_poly.type
_entity_poly.pdbx_seq_one_letter_code
_entity_poly.pdbx_strand_id
1 'polypeptide(L)'
;MAENFDLKLIKSCREGDRAAQKVLYERLAPRMFPVCIRYIGDREAAEDVLQDGFVTLFTRLDSYKGEGSFEGWARKIFVTTALMELRRKDALKMSDELDVVRGMKSETVSQL
;
A
#
# COMPACT_ATOMS: atom_id res chain seq x y z
N MET A 1 20.51 -11.57 -11.56
CA MET A 1 20.22 -11.20 -11.46
C MET A 1 19.23 -10.88 -11.23
N ALA A 2 19.04 -10.97 -10.94
CA ALA A 2 17.82 -10.79 -10.66
C ALA A 2 17.42 -9.47 -10.26
N GLU A 3 18.26 -8.64 -9.91
CA GLU A 3 17.92 -7.33 -9.49
C GLU A 3 17.56 -6.47 -10.69
N ASN A 4 16.30 -6.06 -10.77
CA ASN A 4 15.83 -5.23 -11.87
C ASN A 4 15.71 -3.78 -11.47
N PHE A 5 16.21 -3.42 -10.29
CA PHE A 5 16.02 -2.08 -9.75
C PHE A 5 17.37 -1.49 -9.41
N ASP A 6 18.13 -1.14 -10.46
CA ASP A 6 19.42 -0.57 -10.21
C ASP A 6 19.30 0.91 -9.83
N LEU A 7 20.39 1.45 -9.33
CA LEU A 7 20.38 2.82 -8.84
C LEU A 7 20.12 3.82 -9.94
N LYS A 8 20.50 3.49 -11.15
CA LYS A 8 20.26 4.39 -12.28
C LYS A 8 18.76 4.55 -12.53
N LEU A 9 18.03 3.44 -12.52
CA LEU A 9 16.59 3.49 -12.70
C LEU A 9 15.94 4.26 -11.56
N ILE A 10 16.36 4.00 -10.34
CA ILE A 10 15.80 4.66 -9.18
C ILE A 10 16.06 6.16 -9.25
N LYS A 11 17.26 6.53 -9.64
CA LYS A 11 17.60 7.94 -9.76
C LYS A 11 16.73 8.65 -10.78
N SER A 12 16.52 8.00 -11.94
CA SER A 12 15.66 8.58 -12.95
C SER A 12 14.25 8.77 -12.45
N CYS A 13 13.75 7.80 -11.68
CA CYS A 13 12.42 7.92 -11.10
C CYS A 13 12.34 9.10 -10.13
N ARG A 14 13.40 9.30 -9.35
CA ARG A 14 13.44 10.41 -8.41
C ARG A 14 13.41 11.75 -9.13
N GLU A 15 13.98 11.78 -10.32
CA GLU A 15 14.05 13.02 -11.09
C GLU A 15 12.78 13.31 -11.85
N GLY A 16 11.78 12.43 -11.71
CA GLY A 16 10.49 12.67 -12.33
C GLY A 16 10.35 12.10 -13.73
N ASP A 17 11.28 11.26 -14.16
CA ASP A 17 11.23 10.65 -15.46
C ASP A 17 10.06 9.67 -15.51
N ARG A 18 9.02 10.02 -16.24
CA ARG A 18 7.83 9.19 -16.28
C ARG A 18 8.05 7.84 -16.93
N ALA A 19 8.93 7.79 -17.94
CA ALA A 19 9.25 6.51 -18.56
C ALA A 19 9.92 5.58 -17.58
N ALA A 20 10.83 6.12 -16.76
CA ALA A 20 11.48 5.32 -15.73
C ALA A 20 10.48 4.87 -14.67
N GLN A 21 9.56 5.74 -14.29
CA GLN A 21 8.55 5.39 -13.31
C GLN A 21 7.64 4.28 -13.83
N LYS A 22 7.31 4.33 -15.11
CA LYS A 22 6.51 3.27 -15.70
C LYS A 22 7.25 1.94 -15.68
N VAL A 23 8.54 1.96 -16.01
CA VAL A 23 9.34 0.75 -15.97
C VAL A 23 9.37 0.18 -14.57
N LEU A 24 9.57 1.05 -13.58
CA LEU A 24 9.60 0.60 -12.20
C LEU A 24 8.27 -0.02 -11.81
N TYR A 25 7.19 0.63 -12.16
CA TYR A 25 5.86 0.10 -11.87
C TYR A 25 5.67 -1.28 -12.50
N GLU A 26 5.99 -1.39 -13.78
CA GLU A 26 5.75 -2.64 -14.50
C GLU A 26 6.58 -3.79 -13.96
N ARG A 27 7.75 -3.48 -13.44
CA ARG A 27 8.60 -4.53 -12.88
C ARG A 27 8.22 -4.88 -11.45
N LEU A 28 7.77 -3.91 -10.69
CA LEU A 28 7.51 -4.11 -9.28
C LEU A 28 6.10 -4.60 -8.99
N ALA A 29 5.12 -4.14 -9.75
CA ALA A 29 3.73 -4.50 -9.49
C ALA A 29 3.47 -5.99 -9.45
N PRO A 30 3.98 -6.79 -10.39
CA PRO A 30 3.74 -8.23 -10.34
C PRO A 30 4.32 -8.89 -9.10
N ARG A 31 5.32 -8.28 -8.49
CA ARG A 31 5.93 -8.83 -7.30
C ARG A 31 5.21 -8.37 -6.03
N MET A 32 4.60 -7.21 -6.07
CA MET A 32 3.96 -6.65 -4.89
C MET A 32 2.49 -7.00 -4.81
N PHE A 33 1.85 -7.24 -5.94
CA PHE A 33 0.43 -7.60 -5.92
C PHE A 33 0.18 -8.87 -5.08
N PRO A 34 1.00 -9.93 -5.21
CA PRO A 34 0.78 -11.11 -4.36
C PRO A 34 0.90 -10.78 -2.87
N VAL A 35 1.76 -9.84 -2.53
CA VAL A 35 1.87 -9.40 -1.14
C VAL A 35 0.55 -8.76 -0.69
N CYS A 36 0.03 -7.87 -1.52
CA CYS A 36 -1.21 -7.18 -1.19
C CYS A 36 -2.37 -8.15 -1.06
N ILE A 37 -2.48 -9.09 -1.99
CA ILE A 37 -3.61 -10.01 -1.97
C ILE A 37 -3.51 -10.98 -0.80
N ARG A 38 -2.30 -11.30 -0.38
CA ARG A 38 -2.12 -12.18 0.75
C ARG A 38 -2.71 -11.57 2.02
N TYR A 39 -2.51 -10.28 2.20
CA TYR A 39 -3.00 -9.61 3.40
C TYR A 39 -4.47 -9.22 3.27
N ILE A 40 -4.88 -8.81 2.09
CA ILE A 40 -6.21 -8.24 1.91
C ILE A 40 -7.25 -9.30 1.55
N GLY A 41 -6.87 -10.27 0.72
CA GLY A 41 -7.73 -11.38 0.35
C GLY A 41 -8.63 -11.10 -0.82
N ASP A 42 -9.14 -9.90 -0.95
CA ASP A 42 -10.02 -9.53 -2.04
C ASP A 42 -9.23 -8.87 -3.16
N ARG A 43 -9.45 -9.32 -4.39
CA ARG A 43 -8.63 -8.87 -5.50
C ARG A 43 -8.78 -7.37 -5.76
N GLU A 44 -10.01 -6.88 -5.77
CA GLU A 44 -10.25 -5.47 -6.03
C GLU A 44 -9.64 -4.59 -4.96
N ALA A 45 -9.86 -4.98 -3.72
CA ALA A 45 -9.29 -4.22 -2.61
C ALA A 45 -7.77 -4.29 -2.63
N ALA A 46 -7.20 -5.43 -3.02
CA ALA A 46 -5.77 -5.57 -3.11
C ALA A 46 -5.19 -4.67 -4.19
N GLU A 47 -5.92 -4.50 -5.29
CA GLU A 47 -5.47 -3.59 -6.33
C GLU A 47 -5.46 -2.15 -5.86
N ASP A 48 -6.44 -1.77 -5.05
CA ASP A 48 -6.45 -0.43 -4.46
C ASP A 48 -5.26 -0.24 -3.54
N VAL A 49 -4.95 -1.25 -2.74
CA VAL A 49 -3.80 -1.18 -1.85
C VAL A 49 -2.51 -1.08 -2.66
N LEU A 50 -2.45 -1.81 -3.76
CA LEU A 50 -1.27 -1.74 -4.63
C LEU A 50 -1.08 -0.32 -5.15
N GLN A 51 -2.15 0.32 -5.60
CA GLN A 51 -2.07 1.69 -6.08
C GLN A 51 -1.62 2.64 -4.97
N ASP A 52 -2.23 2.50 -3.79
CA ASP A 52 -1.84 3.34 -2.66
C ASP A 52 -0.38 3.14 -2.30
N GLY A 53 0.07 1.90 -2.36
CA GLY A 53 1.46 1.58 -2.07
C GLY A 53 2.40 2.26 -3.04
N PHE A 54 2.03 2.30 -4.32
CA PHE A 54 2.88 2.96 -5.30
C PHE A 54 2.90 4.47 -5.11
N VAL A 55 1.77 5.06 -4.75
CA VAL A 55 1.76 6.49 -4.45
C VAL A 55 2.73 6.79 -3.31
N THR A 56 2.67 5.98 -2.25
CA THR A 56 3.56 6.15 -1.13
C THR A 56 5.01 5.92 -1.55
N LEU A 57 5.25 4.89 -2.35
CA LEU A 57 6.59 4.54 -2.78
C LEU A 57 7.23 5.69 -3.54
N PHE A 58 6.51 6.24 -4.52
CA PHE A 58 7.08 7.33 -5.30
C PHE A 58 7.24 8.59 -4.46
N THR A 59 6.34 8.83 -3.54
CA THR A 59 6.44 9.98 -2.65
C THR A 59 7.68 9.87 -1.76
N ARG A 60 8.00 8.66 -1.31
CA ARG A 60 9.08 8.44 -0.36
C ARG A 60 10.35 7.92 -1.02
N LEU A 61 10.41 7.97 -2.33
CA LEU A 61 11.54 7.37 -3.05
C LEU A 61 12.87 7.99 -2.65
N ASP A 62 12.85 9.27 -2.29
CA ASP A 62 14.06 9.95 -1.86
C ASP A 62 14.62 9.37 -0.57
N SER A 63 13.79 8.70 0.21
CA SER A 63 14.25 8.15 1.47
C SER A 63 14.98 6.82 1.33
N TYR A 64 14.92 6.20 0.16
CA TYR A 64 15.69 4.98 -0.06
C TYR A 64 17.14 5.37 -0.28
N LYS A 65 18.01 4.84 0.57
CA LYS A 65 19.39 5.28 0.58
C LYS A 65 20.34 4.41 -0.22
N GLY A 66 19.82 3.46 -0.95
CA GLY A 66 20.68 2.59 -1.73
C GLY A 66 21.32 1.48 -0.92
N GLU A 67 20.91 1.33 0.31
CA GLU A 67 21.43 0.30 1.19
C GLU A 67 20.43 -0.86 1.22
N GLY A 68 20.93 -2.05 1.00
CA GLY A 68 20.08 -3.20 0.98
C GLY A 68 19.25 -3.27 -0.31
N SER A 69 18.35 -4.19 -0.32
CA SER A 69 17.55 -4.47 -1.51
C SER A 69 16.46 -3.41 -1.69
N PHE A 70 16.38 -2.86 -2.89
CA PHE A 70 15.28 -1.94 -3.18
C PHE A 70 13.94 -2.65 -3.06
N GLU A 71 13.88 -3.89 -3.55
CA GLU A 71 12.63 -4.64 -3.47
C GLU A 71 12.23 -4.87 -2.01
N GLY A 72 13.20 -5.14 -1.14
CA GLY A 72 12.91 -5.30 0.28
C GLY A 72 12.40 -4.01 0.90
N TRP A 73 13.03 -2.89 0.54
CA TRP A 73 12.58 -1.58 1.01
C TRP A 73 11.16 -1.31 0.54
N ALA A 74 10.89 -1.60 -0.73
CA ALA A 74 9.57 -1.37 -1.30
C ALA A 74 8.52 -2.27 -0.66
N ARG A 75 8.89 -3.54 -0.41
CA ARG A 75 7.95 -4.48 0.17
C ARG A 75 7.41 -3.99 1.51
N LYS A 76 8.27 -3.37 2.31
CA LYS A 76 7.79 -2.83 3.59
C LYS A 76 6.70 -1.80 3.39
N ILE A 77 6.80 -1.00 2.34
CA ILE A 77 5.78 0.00 2.06
C ILE A 77 4.45 -0.68 1.75
N PHE A 78 4.48 -1.72 0.91
CA PHE A 78 3.25 -2.40 0.55
C PHE A 78 2.65 -3.18 1.71
N VAL A 79 3.49 -3.81 2.51
CA VAL A 79 3.00 -4.51 3.69
C VAL A 79 2.36 -3.53 4.66
N THR A 80 3.03 -2.40 4.90
CA THR A 80 2.49 -1.39 5.79
C THR A 80 1.17 -0.85 5.27
N THR A 81 1.11 -0.57 3.96
CA THR A 81 -0.11 -0.07 3.36
C THR A 81 -1.26 -1.07 3.52
N ALA A 82 -0.96 -2.35 3.30
CA ALA A 82 -1.97 -3.39 3.45
C ALA A 82 -2.43 -3.50 4.89
N LEU A 83 -1.50 -3.45 5.84
CA LEU A 83 -1.85 -3.56 7.25
C LEU A 83 -2.69 -2.37 7.69
N MET A 84 -2.37 -1.18 7.20
CA MET A 84 -3.15 -0.01 7.52
C MET A 84 -4.57 -0.12 6.96
N GLU A 85 -4.69 -0.67 5.78
CA GLU A 85 -6.02 -0.86 5.19
C GLU A 85 -6.83 -1.87 6.00
N LEU A 86 -6.19 -2.93 6.47
CA LEU A 86 -6.87 -3.90 7.32
C LEU A 86 -7.35 -3.27 8.61
N ARG A 87 -6.51 -2.43 9.23
CA ARG A 87 -6.91 -1.74 10.44
C ARG A 87 -8.08 -0.80 10.19
N ARG A 88 -8.05 -0.12 9.04
CA ARG A 88 -9.13 0.78 8.70
C ARG A 88 -10.43 0.02 8.54
N LYS A 89 -10.39 -1.13 7.87
CA LYS A 89 -11.57 -1.96 7.69
C LYS A 89 -12.08 -2.49 9.01
N ASP A 90 -11.18 -2.92 9.87
CA ASP A 90 -11.57 -3.42 11.17
C ASP A 90 -12.24 -2.32 12.00
N ALA A 91 -11.69 -1.13 11.94
CA ALA A 91 -12.26 -0.01 12.67
C ALA A 91 -13.66 0.33 12.15
N LEU A 92 -13.83 0.31 10.84
CA LEU A 92 -15.13 0.58 10.26
C LEU A 92 -16.12 -0.51 10.63
N LYS A 93 -15.69 -1.75 10.61
CA LYS A 93 -16.56 -2.85 10.96
C LYS A 93 -16.99 -2.76 12.42
N MET A 94 -16.06 -2.45 13.31
CA MET A 94 -16.39 -2.26 14.71
C MET A 94 -17.36 -1.10 14.90
N SER A 95 -17.13 -0.04 14.16
CA SER A 95 -18.00 1.12 14.23
C SER A 95 -19.41 0.76 13.78
N ASP A 96 -19.51 0.00 12.70
CA ASP A 96 -20.82 -0.43 12.22
C ASP A 96 -21.52 -1.31 13.24
N GLU A 97 -20.80 -2.22 13.85
CA GLU A 97 -21.37 -3.10 14.86
C GLU A 97 -21.82 -2.31 16.06
N LEU A 98 -21.04 -1.33 16.47
CA LEU A 98 -21.42 -0.49 17.58
C LEU A 98 -22.63 0.35 17.26
N ASP A 99 -22.70 0.85 16.05
CA ASP A 99 -23.84 1.65 15.63
C ASP A 99 -25.12 0.83 15.63
N VAL A 100 -25.04 -0.41 15.20
CA VAL A 100 -26.20 -1.29 15.23
C VAL A 100 -26.67 -1.51 16.65
N VAL A 101 -25.74 -1.80 17.56
CA VAL A 101 -26.08 -2.01 18.95
C VAL A 101 -26.68 -0.75 19.55
N ARG A 102 -26.09 0.40 19.27
CA ARG A 102 -26.60 1.66 19.78
C ARG A 102 -27.96 1.98 19.24
N GLY A 103 -28.17 1.70 17.97
CA GLY A 103 -29.46 1.94 17.37
C GLY A 103 -30.54 1.12 17.99
N MET A 104 -30.19 -0.07 18.45
CA MET A 104 -31.17 -0.93 19.11
C MET A 104 -31.53 -0.41 20.46
N LYS A 105 -30.62 0.30 21.11
CA LYS A 105 -30.87 0.83 22.45
C LYS A 105 -31.48 2.22 22.39
N SER A 106 -30.84 3.10 21.67
CA SER A 106 -31.28 4.47 21.62
C SER A 106 -30.50 5.18 20.55
N GLU A 107 -31.17 6.04 19.85
CA GLU A 107 -30.50 6.79 18.82
C GLU A 107 -29.61 7.84 19.36
N THR A 108 -29.83 8.26 20.56
CA THR A 108 -29.03 9.32 21.12
C THR A 108 -27.59 8.89 21.29
N VAL A 109 -27.39 7.61 21.46
CA VAL A 109 -26.05 7.13 21.66
C VAL A 109 -25.19 7.35 20.42
N SER A 110 -25.78 7.20 19.28
CA SER A 110 -25.02 7.30 18.06
C SER A 110 -24.59 8.73 17.77
N GLN A 111 -25.10 9.68 18.50
CA GLN A 111 -24.75 11.05 18.27
C GLN A 111 -23.56 11.51 19.03
N LEU A 112 -23.05 10.67 19.87
CA LEU A 112 -21.84 10.97 20.54
C LEU A 112 -20.63 10.75 19.67
#